data_8592713177421d85ba614959242671be
#
_entry.id   8592713177421d85ba614959242671be
#
_cell.length_a   1.000
_cell.length_b   1.000
_cell.length_c   1.000
_cell.angle_alpha   90.00
_cell.angle_beta   90.00
_cell.angle_gamma   90.00
#
_symmetry.space_group_name_H-M   'P 1'
#
loop_
_entity.id
_entity.type
_entity.pdbx_description
1 polymer ?
#
loop_
_entity_poly.entity_id
_entity_poly.type
_entity_poly.pdbx_seq_one_letter_code
_entity_poly.pdbx_strand_id
1 'polypeptide(L)'
;MGYELDFSALAGYLGLFLQGVGVTLGLTAIAASLGIALSIGGAATARWGLGWARALVLAYVELIRNTPFLAQLFFIFFGLPALGIKMTAMTAAILAMTINLTAYAIEIVRAGIEAVPPGQREASLALGL
;
A
#
# COMPACT_ATOMS: atom_id res chain seq x y z
N MET A 1 44.18 -3.91 -17.34
CA MET A 1 43.82 -4.58 -16.08
C MET A 1 42.41 -5.10 -16.27
N GLY A 2 42.24 -6.41 -16.50
CA GLY A 2 40.91 -7.01 -16.58
C GLY A 2 40.40 -7.24 -15.16
N TYR A 3 39.24 -6.68 -14.84
CA TYR A 3 38.55 -7.02 -13.61
C TYR A 3 37.83 -8.37 -13.84
N GLU A 4 38.30 -9.42 -13.18
CA GLU A 4 37.57 -10.68 -13.12
C GLU A 4 36.49 -10.55 -12.05
N LEU A 5 35.23 -10.64 -12.47
CA LEU A 5 34.11 -10.65 -11.56
C LEU A 5 34.03 -12.03 -10.90
N ASP A 6 34.38 -12.10 -9.62
CA ASP A 6 34.31 -13.33 -8.84
C ASP A 6 32.98 -13.35 -8.05
N PHE A 7 32.05 -14.21 -8.46
CA PHE A 7 30.76 -14.44 -7.80
C PHE A 7 30.77 -15.61 -6.81
N SER A 8 31.93 -16.26 -6.60
CA SER A 8 32.02 -17.42 -5.69
C SER A 8 31.67 -17.09 -4.26
N ALA A 9 31.95 -15.84 -3.81
CA ALA A 9 31.60 -15.37 -2.49
C ALA A 9 30.06 -15.32 -2.26
N LEU A 10 29.26 -15.11 -3.33
CA LEU A 10 27.79 -15.06 -3.22
C LEU A 10 27.18 -16.41 -2.87
N ALA A 11 27.80 -17.52 -3.28
CA ALA A 11 27.30 -18.86 -2.98
C ALA A 11 27.22 -19.11 -1.46
N GLY A 12 28.15 -18.55 -0.67
CA GLY A 12 28.14 -18.64 0.79
C GLY A 12 26.99 -17.88 1.46
N TYR A 13 26.39 -16.90 0.78
CA TYR A 13 25.30 -16.08 1.30
C TYR A 13 23.91 -16.45 0.76
N LEU A 14 23.81 -17.52 -0.03
CA LEU A 14 22.55 -17.93 -0.65
C LEU A 14 21.42 -18.11 0.37
N GLY A 15 21.71 -18.67 1.54
CA GLY A 15 20.73 -18.80 2.64
C GLY A 15 20.18 -17.47 3.12
N LEU A 16 21.03 -16.44 3.26
CA LEU A 16 20.61 -15.09 3.64
C LEU A 16 19.77 -14.43 2.55
N PHE A 17 20.11 -14.62 1.27
CA PHE A 17 19.31 -14.13 0.15
C PHE A 17 17.91 -14.75 0.14
N LEU A 18 17.79 -16.06 0.31
CA LEU A 18 16.51 -16.77 0.36
C LEU A 18 15.67 -16.31 1.56
N GLN A 19 16.29 -16.11 2.72
CA GLN A 19 15.61 -15.54 3.88
C GLN A 19 15.10 -14.12 3.60
N GLY A 20 15.93 -13.27 2.98
CA GLY A 20 15.53 -11.91 2.58
C GLY A 20 14.35 -11.90 1.60
N VAL A 21 14.37 -12.81 0.62
CA VAL A 21 13.24 -13.00 -0.31
C VAL A 21 11.98 -13.40 0.46
N GLY A 22 12.08 -14.36 1.38
CA GLY A 22 10.95 -14.80 2.21
C GLY A 22 10.34 -13.65 3.03
N VAL A 23 11.20 -12.83 3.67
CA VAL A 23 10.77 -11.64 4.42
C VAL A 23 10.07 -10.63 3.51
N THR A 24 10.65 -10.34 2.35
CA THR A 24 10.07 -9.40 1.38
C THR A 24 8.70 -9.85 0.89
N LEU A 25 8.59 -11.13 0.52
CA LEU A 25 7.30 -11.70 0.07
C LEU A 25 6.26 -11.69 1.20
N GLY A 26 6.65 -12.01 2.42
CA GLY A 26 5.78 -11.96 3.59
C GLY A 26 5.27 -10.55 3.89
N LEU A 27 6.17 -9.56 3.93
CA LEU A 27 5.81 -8.15 4.12
C LEU A 27 4.85 -7.68 3.03
N THR A 28 5.17 -8.00 1.78
CA THR A 28 4.34 -7.60 0.63
C THR A 28 2.96 -8.24 0.70
N ALA A 29 2.87 -9.54 0.99
CA ALA A 29 1.60 -10.25 1.08
C ALA A 29 0.70 -9.68 2.19
N ILE A 30 1.27 -9.43 3.38
CA ILE A 30 0.52 -8.85 4.50
C ILE A 30 0.05 -7.43 4.17
N ALA A 31 0.98 -6.57 3.72
CA ALA A 31 0.65 -5.18 3.42
C ALA A 31 -0.34 -5.06 2.25
N ALA A 32 -0.21 -5.91 1.21
CA ALA A 32 -1.13 -5.94 0.08
C ALA A 32 -2.53 -6.39 0.51
N SER A 33 -2.64 -7.45 1.29
CA SER A 33 -3.93 -7.95 1.77
C SER A 33 -4.67 -6.90 2.60
N LEU A 34 -3.98 -6.28 3.57
CA LEU A 34 -4.54 -5.22 4.40
C LEU A 34 -4.86 -3.97 3.58
N GLY A 35 -3.93 -3.52 2.73
CA GLY A 35 -4.08 -2.31 1.93
C GLY A 35 -5.23 -2.41 0.92
N ILE A 36 -5.38 -3.55 0.24
CA ILE A 36 -6.48 -3.79 -0.69
C ILE A 36 -7.82 -3.83 0.07
N ALA A 37 -7.90 -4.56 1.19
CA ALA A 37 -9.12 -4.61 1.99
C ALA A 37 -9.57 -3.22 2.46
N LEU A 38 -8.64 -2.41 2.99
CA LEU A 38 -8.91 -1.05 3.43
C LEU A 38 -9.26 -0.12 2.26
N SER A 39 -8.64 -0.31 1.09
CA SER A 39 -8.88 0.53 -0.08
C SER A 39 -10.30 0.39 -0.65
N ILE A 40 -10.91 -0.79 -0.56
CA ILE A 40 -12.30 -1.01 -0.98
C ILE A 40 -13.24 -0.14 -0.14
N GLY A 41 -13.08 -0.15 1.18
CA GLY A 41 -13.85 0.71 2.08
C GLY A 41 -13.57 2.20 1.85
N GLY A 42 -12.31 2.56 1.66
CA GLY A 42 -11.89 3.93 1.34
C GLY A 42 -12.47 4.43 0.03
N ALA A 43 -12.43 3.63 -1.03
CA ALA A 43 -13.00 3.98 -2.34
C ALA A 43 -14.52 4.12 -2.28
N ALA A 44 -15.20 3.22 -1.56
CA ALA A 44 -16.63 3.32 -1.32
C ALA A 44 -16.99 4.62 -0.57
N THR A 45 -16.22 4.96 0.47
CA THR A 45 -16.40 6.21 1.22
C THR A 45 -16.12 7.44 0.35
N ALA A 46 -15.09 7.41 -0.47
CA ALA A 46 -14.77 8.51 -1.39
C ALA A 46 -15.87 8.72 -2.44
N ARG A 47 -16.60 7.66 -2.82
CA ARG A 47 -17.63 7.72 -3.86
C ARG A 47 -19.03 8.01 -3.31
N TRP A 48 -19.40 7.35 -2.20
CA TRP A 48 -20.77 7.37 -1.65
C TRP A 48 -20.84 7.85 -0.20
N GLY A 49 -19.73 8.16 0.44
CA GLY A 49 -19.68 8.58 1.84
C GLY A 49 -20.26 9.98 2.09
N LEU A 50 -20.52 10.25 3.36
CA LEU A 50 -20.90 11.59 3.85
C LEU A 50 -19.80 12.61 3.50
N GLY A 51 -20.18 13.86 3.27
CA GLY A 51 -19.26 14.91 2.81
C GLY A 51 -17.96 15.03 3.62
N TRP A 52 -18.06 14.98 4.95
CA TRP A 52 -16.88 15.05 5.83
C TRP A 52 -16.01 13.78 5.75
N ALA A 53 -16.61 12.58 5.67
CA ALA A 53 -15.87 11.32 5.56
C ALA A 53 -15.16 11.22 4.21
N ARG A 54 -15.82 11.62 3.13
CA ARG A 54 -15.23 11.75 1.80
C ARG A 54 -14.04 12.72 1.81
N ALA A 55 -14.18 13.90 2.43
CA ALA A 55 -13.12 14.88 2.52
C ALA A 55 -11.89 14.33 3.26
N LEU A 56 -12.10 13.59 4.36
CA LEU A 56 -10.99 12.96 5.10
C LEU A 56 -10.26 11.90 4.28
N VAL A 57 -10.99 11.04 3.56
CA VAL A 57 -10.37 10.02 2.70
C VAL A 57 -9.58 10.68 1.57
N LEU A 58 -10.13 11.70 0.92
CA LEU A 58 -9.42 12.39 -0.16
C LEU A 58 -8.18 13.14 0.35
N ALA A 59 -8.27 13.81 1.50
CA ALA A 59 -7.12 14.45 2.14
C ALA A 59 -6.02 13.43 2.52
N TYR A 60 -6.40 12.27 3.05
CA TYR A 60 -5.48 11.17 3.32
C TYR A 60 -4.78 10.70 2.04
N VAL A 61 -5.53 10.43 0.98
CA VAL A 61 -4.98 9.98 -0.31
C VAL A 61 -4.01 11.01 -0.87
N GLU A 62 -4.38 12.29 -0.85
CA GLU A 62 -3.54 13.37 -1.34
C GLU A 62 -2.25 13.50 -0.51
N LEU A 63 -2.35 13.48 0.81
CA LEU A 63 -1.21 13.56 1.71
C LEU A 63 -0.20 12.43 1.46
N ILE A 64 -0.69 11.20 1.42
CA ILE A 64 0.18 10.02 1.27
C ILE A 64 0.82 9.96 -0.11
N ARG A 65 0.08 10.25 -1.18
CA ARG A 65 0.61 10.21 -2.55
C ARG A 65 1.58 11.34 -2.86
N ASN A 66 1.47 12.48 -2.18
CA ASN A 66 2.39 13.61 -2.33
C ASN A 66 3.60 13.53 -1.39
N THR A 67 3.69 12.49 -0.54
CA THR A 67 4.81 12.30 0.38
C THR A 67 5.63 11.06 -0.06
N PRO A 68 6.97 11.15 -0.17
CA PRO A 68 7.80 10.00 -0.50
C PRO A 68 7.63 8.86 0.51
N PHE A 69 7.50 7.62 0.00
CA PHE A 69 7.34 6.43 0.86
C PHE A 69 8.41 6.32 1.95
N LEU A 70 9.66 6.60 1.60
CA LEU A 70 10.78 6.52 2.56
C LEU A 70 10.62 7.52 3.71
N ALA A 71 10.08 8.72 3.44
CA ALA A 71 9.79 9.70 4.48
C ALA A 71 8.67 9.20 5.41
N GLN A 72 7.63 8.57 4.87
CA GLN A 72 6.56 7.95 5.66
C GLN A 72 7.11 6.84 6.56
N LEU A 73 7.96 5.96 6.01
CA LEU A 73 8.60 4.88 6.76
C LEU A 73 9.46 5.42 7.91
N PHE A 74 10.28 6.44 7.66
CA PHE A 74 11.11 7.05 8.70
C PHE A 74 10.28 7.75 9.77
N PHE A 75 9.21 8.44 9.39
CA PHE A 75 8.31 9.05 10.35
C PHE A 75 7.65 8.01 11.26
N ILE A 76 7.21 6.89 10.70
CA ILE A 76 6.62 5.80 11.46
C ILE A 76 7.66 5.13 12.35
N PHE A 77 8.83 4.79 11.81
CA PHE A 77 9.86 4.03 12.51
C PHE A 77 10.58 4.83 13.60
N PHE A 78 10.79 6.12 13.41
CA PHE A 78 11.49 6.98 14.38
C PHE A 78 10.55 7.94 15.12
N GLY A 79 9.52 8.46 14.44
CA GLY A 79 8.62 9.45 15.02
C GLY A 79 7.65 8.86 16.02
N LEU A 80 7.02 7.72 15.75
CA LEU A 80 6.08 7.10 16.69
C LEU A 80 6.75 6.63 18.00
N PRO A 81 7.94 6.01 17.99
CA PRO A 81 8.68 5.72 19.22
C PRO A 81 9.02 6.95 20.04
N ALA A 82 9.30 8.10 19.42
CA ALA A 82 9.53 9.36 20.13
C ALA A 82 8.28 9.83 20.89
N LEU A 83 7.09 9.41 20.47
CA LEU A 83 5.80 9.64 21.15
C LEU A 83 5.44 8.52 22.15
N GLY A 84 6.36 7.59 22.43
CA GLY A 84 6.16 6.47 23.36
C GLY A 84 5.56 5.21 22.76
N ILE A 85 5.26 5.17 21.45
CA ILE A 85 4.68 4.01 20.75
C ILE A 85 5.82 3.10 20.27
N LYS A 86 6.23 2.14 21.09
CA LYS A 86 7.28 1.19 20.73
C LYS A 86 6.82 0.23 19.65
N MET A 87 7.65 0.04 18.60
CA MET A 87 7.40 -0.92 17.54
C MET A 87 8.69 -1.53 17.00
N THR A 88 8.57 -2.71 16.38
CA THR A 88 9.71 -3.34 15.70
C THR A 88 9.85 -2.77 14.29
N ALA A 89 11.02 -2.95 13.68
CA ALA A 89 11.23 -2.57 12.29
C ALA A 89 10.23 -3.26 11.33
N MET A 90 9.91 -4.53 11.61
CA MET A 90 8.93 -5.31 10.85
C MET A 90 7.54 -4.68 10.94
N THR A 91 7.08 -4.33 12.13
CA THR A 91 5.77 -3.70 12.35
C THR A 91 5.70 -2.32 11.68
N ALA A 92 6.76 -1.52 11.78
CA ALA A 92 6.82 -0.23 11.11
C ALA A 92 6.77 -0.37 9.59
N ALA A 93 7.47 -1.36 9.03
CA ALA A 93 7.46 -1.63 7.60
C ALA A 93 6.05 -2.05 7.12
N ILE A 94 5.39 -3.00 7.81
CA ILE A 94 4.02 -3.42 7.48
C ILE A 94 3.07 -2.23 7.53
N LEU A 95 3.14 -1.42 8.58
CA LEU A 95 2.27 -0.26 8.75
C LEU A 95 2.49 0.77 7.64
N ALA A 96 3.74 1.15 7.37
CA ALA A 96 4.08 2.11 6.32
C ALA A 96 3.63 1.62 4.94
N MET A 97 3.92 0.36 4.60
CA MET A 97 3.51 -0.25 3.32
C MET A 97 1.98 -0.30 3.19
N THR A 98 1.27 -0.69 4.25
CA THR A 98 -0.19 -0.75 4.26
C THR A 98 -0.79 0.64 4.05
N ILE A 99 -0.33 1.64 4.79
CA ILE A 99 -0.80 3.03 4.65
C ILE A 99 -0.55 3.54 3.23
N ASN A 100 0.66 3.37 2.71
CA ASN A 100 1.01 3.82 1.37
C ASN A 100 0.17 3.12 0.30
N LEU A 101 0.13 1.78 0.31
CA LEU A 101 -0.63 1.00 -0.65
C LEU A 101 -2.12 1.31 -0.63
N THR A 102 -2.71 1.47 0.57
CA THR A 102 -4.13 1.82 0.71
C THR A 102 -4.47 3.09 -0.04
N ALA A 103 -3.66 4.14 0.08
CA ALA A 103 -3.90 5.42 -0.59
C ALA A 103 -3.88 5.29 -2.13
N TYR A 104 -2.90 4.58 -2.67
CA TYR A 104 -2.82 4.32 -4.11
C TYR A 104 -3.96 3.41 -4.60
N ALA A 105 -4.28 2.37 -3.83
CA ALA A 105 -5.33 1.42 -4.20
C ALA A 105 -6.74 2.05 -4.15
N ILE A 106 -7.01 3.01 -3.24
CA ILE A 106 -8.25 3.79 -3.23
C ILE A 106 -8.47 4.47 -4.59
N GLU A 107 -7.45 5.12 -5.13
CA GLU A 107 -7.55 5.79 -6.43
C GLU A 107 -7.76 4.80 -7.58
N ILE A 108 -7.06 3.66 -7.56
CA ILE A 108 -7.21 2.61 -8.58
C ILE A 108 -8.64 2.06 -8.56
N VAL A 109 -9.16 1.72 -7.38
CA VAL A 109 -10.53 1.20 -7.23
C VAL A 109 -11.56 2.25 -7.64
N ARG A 110 -11.38 3.51 -7.23
CA ARG A 110 -12.26 4.62 -7.61
C ARG A 110 -12.27 4.83 -9.14
N ALA A 111 -11.10 4.85 -9.76
CA ALA A 111 -10.99 4.98 -11.21
C ALA A 111 -11.64 3.81 -11.95
N GLY A 112 -11.50 2.59 -11.44
CA GLY A 112 -12.19 1.41 -11.98
C GLY A 112 -13.71 1.52 -11.92
N ILE A 113 -14.26 2.01 -10.82
CA ILE A 113 -15.71 2.26 -10.67
C ILE A 113 -16.20 3.34 -11.64
N GLU A 114 -15.42 4.40 -11.81
CA GLU A 114 -15.76 5.53 -12.70
C GLU A 114 -15.61 5.18 -14.19
N ALA A 115 -14.80 4.19 -14.51
CA ALA A 115 -14.59 3.72 -15.89
C ALA A 115 -15.80 2.96 -16.49
N VAL A 116 -16.77 2.54 -15.66
CA VAL A 116 -17.97 1.85 -16.12
C VAL A 116 -18.92 2.86 -16.80
N PRO A 117 -19.21 2.73 -18.12
CA PRO A 117 -20.10 3.63 -18.83
C PRO A 117 -21.52 3.62 -18.25
N PRO A 118 -22.22 4.77 -18.20
CA PRO A 118 -23.59 4.85 -17.68
C PRO A 118 -24.56 3.85 -18.34
N GLY A 119 -24.45 3.65 -19.65
CA GLY A 119 -25.30 2.72 -20.40
C GLY A 119 -25.15 1.25 -19.98
N GLN A 120 -23.95 0.81 -19.52
CA GLN A 120 -23.79 -0.55 -19.00
C GLN A 120 -24.53 -0.69 -17.64
N ARG A 121 -24.47 0.32 -16.82
CA ARG A 121 -25.21 0.35 -15.55
C ARG A 121 -26.73 0.38 -15.77
N GLU A 122 -27.22 1.17 -16.72
CA GLU A 122 -28.64 1.21 -17.08
C GLU A 122 -29.11 -0.13 -17.65
N ALA A 123 -28.29 -0.77 -18.51
CA ALA A 123 -28.60 -2.09 -19.04
C ALA A 123 -28.66 -3.17 -17.94
N SER A 124 -27.74 -3.16 -16.96
CA SER A 124 -27.77 -4.10 -15.84
C SER A 124 -29.03 -3.94 -14.99
N LEU A 125 -29.42 -2.69 -14.68
CA LEU A 125 -30.65 -2.40 -13.94
C LEU A 125 -31.91 -2.85 -14.71
N ALA A 126 -31.94 -2.71 -16.03
CA ALA A 126 -33.04 -3.18 -16.87
C ALA A 126 -33.17 -4.71 -16.88
N LEU A 127 -32.07 -5.43 -16.64
CA LEU A 127 -32.03 -6.90 -16.50
C LEU A 127 -32.25 -7.39 -15.06
N GLY A 128 -32.43 -6.48 -14.10
CA GLY A 128 -32.62 -6.81 -12.67
C GLY A 128 -31.35 -7.21 -11.94
N LEU A 129 -30.17 -6.78 -12.44
CA LEU A 129 -28.83 -7.03 -11.85
C LEU A 129 -28.35 -5.85 -11.04
#